data_7f1cbd12f65d47d6a8e888163419314c
#
_entry.id   7f1cbd12f65d47d6a8e888163419314c
#
_cell.length_a   1.000
_cell.length_b   1.000
_cell.length_c   1.000
_cell.angle_alpha   90.00
_cell.angle_beta   90.00
_cell.angle_gamma   90.00
#
_symmetry.space_group_name_H-M   'P 1'
#
loop_
_entity.id
_entity.type
_entity.pdbx_description
1 polymer ?
#
loop_
_entity_poly.entity_id
_entity_poly.type
_entity_poly.pdbx_seq_one_letter_code
_entity_poly.pdbx_strand_id
1 'polypeptide(L)'
;MQFFTNLGTQAGVNSFTRTALPLDEPARRYLSVVVAAIPANTAFPLHLHPVSEDLFVVVSGSGHLMESDRKRPLSRLDAVWVPPGHAHGLTTEREAVLEIGCQVPPDDTSADVAVPQHTPSLGHAVIAPVKSRTPTCGEPSWSSVFPASHRQRIRLMSASLRAAQQLVAPSGPSAGAIVVVRGAGQIDGHILRALAVAVYVDESPPCVIAQDDDTLLVAVLVFPDAVCNQAA
;
A
#
# COMPACT_ATOMS: atom_id res chain seq x y z
N MET A 1 -9.92 -16.00 -0.80
CA MET A 1 -8.65 -15.26 -1.02
C MET A 1 -8.36 -15.14 -2.51
N GLN A 2 -7.80 -14.00 -2.96
CA GLN A 2 -7.40 -13.77 -4.34
C GLN A 2 -5.91 -13.54 -4.43
N PHE A 3 -5.26 -14.01 -5.50
CA PHE A 3 -3.82 -13.90 -5.71
C PHE A 3 -3.53 -13.18 -7.04
N PHE A 4 -2.65 -12.19 -6.98
CA PHE A 4 -2.18 -11.42 -8.11
C PHE A 4 -0.66 -11.49 -8.19
N THR A 5 -0.13 -11.90 -9.34
CA THR A 5 1.30 -12.13 -9.55
C THR A 5 1.82 -11.34 -10.74
N ASN A 6 3.15 -11.25 -10.89
CA ASN A 6 3.81 -10.59 -12.02
C ASN A 6 3.49 -9.09 -12.17
N LEU A 7 3.14 -8.40 -11.08
CA LEU A 7 2.81 -6.97 -11.12
C LEU A 7 4.00 -6.10 -11.52
N GLY A 8 5.22 -6.60 -11.35
CA GLY A 8 6.46 -5.89 -11.72
C GLY A 8 6.70 -5.77 -13.23
N THR A 9 6.00 -6.53 -14.09
CA THR A 9 6.16 -6.43 -15.55
C THR A 9 5.68 -5.09 -16.11
N GLN A 10 4.91 -4.33 -15.34
CA GLN A 10 4.45 -2.99 -15.72
C GLN A 10 5.55 -1.92 -15.56
N ALA A 11 6.64 -2.21 -14.85
CA ALA A 11 7.71 -1.23 -14.55
C ALA A 11 8.56 -0.79 -15.77
N GLY A 12 8.39 -1.42 -16.94
CA GLY A 12 9.14 -1.13 -18.16
C GLY A 12 8.43 -0.24 -19.18
N VAL A 13 7.31 0.37 -18.82
CA VAL A 13 6.52 1.18 -19.74
C VAL A 13 7.09 2.60 -19.87
N ASN A 14 7.14 3.10 -21.10
CA ASN A 14 7.52 4.49 -21.41
C ASN A 14 6.37 5.49 -21.17
N SER A 15 5.26 5.03 -20.60
CA SER A 15 4.08 5.85 -20.28
C SER A 15 3.59 5.54 -18.87
N PHE A 16 2.99 6.53 -18.23
CA PHE A 16 2.30 6.33 -16.96
C PHE A 16 1.21 5.27 -17.11
N THR A 17 1.21 4.32 -16.18
CA THR A 17 0.15 3.31 -16.07
C THR A 17 -0.35 3.23 -14.63
N ARG A 18 -1.67 3.14 -14.49
CA ARG A 18 -2.35 2.86 -13.22
C ARG A 18 -3.36 1.75 -13.46
N THR A 19 -3.17 0.64 -12.79
CA THR A 19 -4.01 -0.56 -12.95
C THR A 19 -4.62 -0.93 -11.61
N ALA A 20 -5.94 -0.86 -11.52
CA ALA A 20 -6.66 -1.43 -10.39
C ALA A 20 -6.71 -2.96 -10.54
N LEU A 21 -6.44 -3.68 -9.47
CA LEU A 21 -6.58 -5.14 -9.47
C LEU A 21 -8.06 -5.52 -9.51
N PRO A 22 -8.45 -6.52 -10.32
CA PRO A 22 -9.84 -6.94 -10.43
C PRO A 22 -10.25 -7.77 -9.20
N LEU A 23 -10.59 -7.07 -8.13
CA LEU A 23 -11.05 -7.71 -6.89
C LEU A 23 -12.48 -8.23 -7.01
N ASP A 24 -12.76 -9.37 -6.37
CA ASP A 24 -14.11 -9.91 -6.21
C ASP A 24 -14.96 -8.98 -5.34
N GLU A 25 -16.29 -9.07 -5.50
CA GLU A 25 -17.26 -8.24 -4.76
C GLU A 25 -17.02 -8.16 -3.24
N PRO A 26 -16.74 -9.24 -2.49
CA PRO A 26 -16.49 -9.11 -1.07
C PRO A 26 -15.30 -8.17 -0.76
N ALA A 27 -14.18 -8.30 -1.47
CA ALA A 27 -13.00 -7.46 -1.25
C ALA A 27 -13.23 -6.04 -1.75
N ARG A 28 -13.87 -5.88 -2.89
CA ARG A 28 -14.17 -4.59 -3.53
C ARG A 28 -15.04 -3.67 -2.69
N ARG A 29 -15.78 -4.19 -1.70
CA ARG A 29 -16.55 -3.38 -0.74
C ARG A 29 -15.68 -2.64 0.27
N TYR A 30 -14.49 -3.15 0.54
CA TYR A 30 -13.62 -2.65 1.60
C TYR A 30 -12.45 -1.84 1.09
N LEU A 31 -11.83 -2.28 0.00
CA LEU A 31 -10.62 -1.65 -0.54
C LEU A 31 -10.53 -1.77 -2.06
N SER A 32 -9.82 -0.85 -2.66
CA SER A 32 -9.21 -1.05 -3.98
C SER A 32 -7.71 -1.25 -3.82
N VAL A 33 -7.10 -2.07 -4.69
CA VAL A 33 -5.66 -2.24 -4.77
C VAL A 33 -5.21 -1.79 -6.15
N VAL A 34 -4.20 -0.94 -6.19
CA VAL A 34 -3.72 -0.30 -7.41
C VAL A 34 -2.22 -0.54 -7.56
N VAL A 35 -1.79 -0.80 -8.76
CA VAL A 35 -0.38 -0.78 -9.15
C VAL A 35 -0.17 0.39 -10.11
N ALA A 36 0.72 1.31 -9.76
CA ALA A 36 1.07 2.41 -10.63
C ALA A 36 2.55 2.39 -11.00
N ALA A 37 2.82 2.56 -12.29
CA ALA A 37 4.17 2.73 -12.83
C ALA A 37 4.29 4.13 -13.41
N ILE A 38 5.22 4.91 -12.88
CA ILE A 38 5.46 6.30 -13.25
C ILE A 38 6.85 6.34 -13.88
N PRO A 39 6.95 6.58 -15.20
CA PRO A 39 8.23 6.64 -15.90
C PRO A 39 9.15 7.73 -15.37
N ALA A 40 10.44 7.63 -15.66
CA ALA A 40 11.40 8.69 -15.34
C ALA A 40 11.01 10.02 -16.04
N ASN A 41 11.31 11.15 -15.40
CA ASN A 41 11.00 12.49 -15.87
C ASN A 41 9.51 12.74 -16.15
N THR A 42 8.64 12.11 -15.38
CA THR A 42 7.19 12.17 -15.53
C THR A 42 6.53 12.59 -14.21
N ALA A 43 5.27 12.99 -14.29
CA ALA A 43 4.45 13.28 -13.13
C ALA A 43 3.13 12.54 -13.19
N PHE A 44 2.73 11.99 -12.07
CA PHE A 44 1.33 11.72 -11.79
C PHE A 44 0.75 13.00 -11.17
N PRO A 45 -0.21 13.67 -11.84
CA PRO A 45 -0.63 15.01 -11.46
C PRO A 45 -1.28 15.04 -10.08
N LEU A 46 -1.37 16.24 -9.51
CA LEU A 46 -2.09 16.48 -8.27
C LEU A 46 -3.56 16.09 -8.44
N HIS A 47 -4.03 15.27 -7.53
CA HIS A 47 -5.41 14.82 -7.43
C HIS A 47 -5.79 14.66 -5.96
N LEU A 48 -7.03 14.40 -5.66
CA LEU A 48 -7.50 14.13 -4.30
C LEU A 48 -8.59 13.06 -4.31
N HIS A 49 -8.69 12.36 -3.20
CA HIS A 49 -9.75 11.41 -2.91
C HIS A 49 -10.67 12.03 -1.84
N PRO A 50 -11.90 12.47 -2.18
CA PRO A 50 -12.74 13.23 -1.22
C PRO A 50 -13.07 12.45 0.05
N VAL A 51 -13.24 11.13 -0.04
CA VAL A 51 -13.71 10.29 1.05
C VAL A 51 -12.75 9.14 1.40
N SER A 52 -11.80 8.82 0.53
CA SER A 52 -10.90 7.69 0.69
C SER A 52 -9.58 8.10 1.31
N GLU A 53 -9.11 7.31 2.26
CA GLU A 53 -7.70 7.28 2.60
C GLU A 53 -6.95 6.60 1.47
N ASP A 54 -5.81 7.16 1.07
CA ASP A 54 -4.90 6.54 0.12
C ASP A 54 -3.62 6.14 0.83
N LEU A 55 -3.16 4.92 0.57
CA LEU A 55 -1.95 4.38 1.12
C LEU A 55 -1.18 3.68 0.02
N PHE A 56 0.09 4.03 -0.17
CA PHE A 56 0.94 3.33 -1.13
C PHE A 56 2.35 3.09 -0.59
N VAL A 57 3.02 2.11 -1.18
CA VAL A 57 4.41 1.77 -0.89
C VAL A 57 5.21 1.86 -2.19
N VAL A 58 6.31 2.59 -2.17
CA VAL A 58 7.28 2.63 -3.27
C VAL A 58 8.06 1.32 -3.27
N VAL A 59 7.79 0.44 -4.22
CA VAL A 59 8.45 -0.88 -4.30
C VAL A 59 9.72 -0.85 -5.14
N SER A 60 9.85 0.12 -6.05
CA SER A 60 11.10 0.40 -6.76
C SER A 60 11.20 1.86 -7.20
N GLY A 61 12.45 2.34 -7.41
CA GLY A 61 12.74 3.68 -7.87
C GLY A 61 12.72 4.73 -6.77
N SER A 62 12.79 5.99 -7.19
CA SER A 62 12.78 7.18 -6.34
C SER A 62 12.09 8.35 -7.02
N GLY A 63 11.51 9.27 -6.23
CA GLY A 63 10.78 10.42 -6.73
C GLY A 63 10.45 11.40 -5.63
N HIS A 64 9.37 12.16 -5.83
CA HIS A 64 8.87 13.11 -4.83
C HIS A 64 7.35 13.02 -4.72
N LEU A 65 6.85 12.95 -3.50
CA LEU A 65 5.45 13.24 -3.21
C LEU A 65 5.23 14.74 -3.44
N MET A 66 4.28 15.07 -4.30
CA MET A 66 3.80 16.42 -4.48
C MET A 66 2.58 16.65 -3.59
N GLU A 67 2.59 17.74 -2.87
CA GLU A 67 1.44 18.29 -2.16
C GLU A 67 1.19 19.71 -2.69
N SER A 68 0.10 20.35 -2.33
CA SER A 68 -0.25 21.68 -2.88
C SER A 68 0.82 22.75 -2.65
N ASP A 69 1.58 22.64 -1.57
CA ASP A 69 2.52 23.65 -1.09
C ASP A 69 3.99 23.17 -1.03
N ARG A 70 4.24 21.88 -1.24
CA ARG A 70 5.57 21.30 -1.07
C ARG A 70 5.80 20.03 -1.86
N LYS A 71 7.09 19.69 -1.99
CA LYS A 71 7.57 18.39 -2.48
C LYS A 71 8.39 17.72 -1.40
N ARG A 72 8.19 16.44 -1.22
CA ARG A 72 8.96 15.63 -0.27
C ARG A 72 9.57 14.42 -0.97
N PRO A 73 10.87 14.13 -0.74
CA PRO A 73 11.53 13.00 -1.39
C PRO A 73 10.88 11.68 -0.98
N LEU A 74 10.83 10.77 -1.95
CA LEU A 74 10.41 9.38 -1.80
C LEU A 74 11.51 8.46 -2.33
N SER A 75 11.77 7.42 -1.60
CA SER A 75 12.72 6.37 -1.94
C SER A 75 12.05 5.01 -1.90
N ARG A 76 12.71 4.02 -2.47
CA ARG A 76 12.27 2.63 -2.34
C ARG A 76 12.04 2.26 -0.88
N LEU A 77 10.94 1.59 -0.59
CA LEU A 77 10.42 1.20 0.72
C LEU A 77 9.89 2.37 1.56
N ASP A 78 9.70 3.56 1.01
CA ASP A 78 8.87 4.54 1.68
C ASP A 78 7.39 4.18 1.48
N ALA A 79 6.65 4.24 2.57
CA ALA A 79 5.21 4.16 2.60
C ALA A 79 4.62 5.56 2.79
N VAL A 80 3.55 5.85 2.10
CA VAL A 80 2.83 7.12 2.19
C VAL A 80 1.39 6.83 2.56
N TRP A 81 0.90 7.50 3.60
CA TRP A 81 -0.52 7.56 3.93
C TRP A 81 -1.04 8.97 3.67
N VAL A 82 -2.15 9.07 2.95
CA VAL A 82 -2.79 10.33 2.57
C VAL A 82 -4.20 10.35 3.13
N PRO A 83 -4.57 11.35 3.94
CA PRO A 83 -5.93 11.48 4.45
C PRO A 83 -6.92 11.90 3.36
N PRO A 84 -8.22 11.64 3.55
CA PRO A 84 -9.27 12.10 2.65
C PRO A 84 -9.20 13.61 2.40
N GLY A 85 -9.44 14.03 1.18
CA GLY A 85 -9.46 15.43 0.77
C GLY A 85 -8.09 16.09 0.67
N HIS A 86 -6.97 15.38 0.92
CA HIS A 86 -5.64 15.93 0.79
C HIS A 86 -5.12 15.76 -0.65
N ALA A 87 -4.80 16.89 -1.29
CA ALA A 87 -4.27 16.88 -2.64
C ALA A 87 -2.83 16.35 -2.67
N HIS A 88 -2.60 15.35 -3.51
CA HIS A 88 -1.29 14.73 -3.68
C HIS A 88 -1.06 14.27 -5.11
N GLY A 89 0.19 14.03 -5.42
CA GLY A 89 0.66 13.49 -6.69
C GLY A 89 2.08 13.00 -6.55
N LEU A 90 2.69 12.53 -7.62
CA LEU A 90 4.05 12.01 -7.60
C LEU A 90 4.85 12.51 -8.80
N THR A 91 6.09 12.94 -8.61
CA THR A 91 7.02 13.23 -9.70
C THR A 91 8.22 12.33 -9.63
N THR A 92 8.72 11.96 -10.78
CA THR A 92 9.97 11.22 -10.95
C THR A 92 11.00 12.11 -11.67
N GLU A 93 12.27 11.85 -11.38
CA GLU A 93 13.38 12.50 -12.08
C GLU A 93 14.13 11.47 -12.94
N ARG A 94 15.20 10.89 -12.42
CA ARG A 94 16.08 10.00 -13.18
C ARG A 94 15.59 8.57 -13.26
N GLU A 95 14.77 8.16 -12.30
CA GLU A 95 14.30 6.78 -12.16
C GLU A 95 12.79 6.71 -12.28
N ALA A 96 12.30 5.64 -12.87
CA ALA A 96 10.89 5.31 -12.81
C ALA A 96 10.52 4.84 -11.40
N VAL A 97 9.29 5.14 -10.97
CA VAL A 97 8.72 4.64 -9.72
C VAL A 97 7.68 3.57 -10.02
N LEU A 98 7.74 2.48 -9.28
CA LEU A 98 6.66 1.52 -9.17
C LEU A 98 6.12 1.57 -7.73
N GLU A 99 4.82 1.73 -7.60
CA GLU A 99 4.12 1.71 -6.34
C GLU A 99 2.97 0.71 -6.32
N ILE A 100 2.67 0.20 -5.14
CA ILE A 100 1.45 -0.59 -4.87
C ILE A 100 0.68 0.17 -3.81
N GLY A 101 -0.55 0.55 -4.14
CA GLY A 101 -1.43 1.34 -3.29
C GLY A 101 -2.75 0.66 -2.97
N CYS A 102 -3.40 1.14 -1.91
CA CYS A 102 -4.74 0.76 -1.50
C CYS A 102 -5.55 1.99 -1.12
N GLN A 103 -6.81 2.04 -1.51
CA GLN A 103 -7.75 3.08 -1.14
C GLN A 103 -8.92 2.52 -0.33
N VAL A 104 -9.28 3.21 0.73
CA VAL A 104 -10.36 2.82 1.66
C VAL A 104 -11.21 4.03 2.06
N PRO A 105 -12.53 4.03 1.81
CA PRO A 105 -13.23 3.05 0.97
C PRO A 105 -12.71 3.03 -0.46
N PRO A 106 -13.08 2.03 -1.27
CA PRO A 106 -12.70 1.99 -2.68
C PRO A 106 -13.13 3.27 -3.39
N ASP A 107 -12.24 3.85 -4.16
CA ASP A 107 -12.53 5.02 -4.98
C ASP A 107 -12.43 4.65 -6.46
N ASP A 108 -13.57 4.49 -7.09
CA ASP A 108 -13.66 4.25 -8.54
C ASP A 108 -13.57 5.58 -9.32
N THR A 109 -13.62 6.71 -8.62
CA THR A 109 -13.56 8.05 -9.20
C THR A 109 -12.13 8.57 -9.28
N SER A 110 -11.24 7.89 -9.98
CA SER A 110 -9.98 8.51 -10.41
C SER A 110 -10.23 9.56 -11.50
N ALA A 111 -11.20 10.42 -11.28
CA ALA A 111 -11.37 11.59 -12.11
C ALA A 111 -10.21 12.53 -11.82
N ASP A 112 -9.55 13.01 -12.87
CA ASP A 112 -8.72 14.21 -12.86
C ASP A 112 -9.57 15.40 -12.36
N VAL A 113 -9.88 15.39 -11.09
CA VAL A 113 -10.57 16.52 -10.46
C VAL A 113 -9.52 17.59 -10.36
N ALA A 114 -9.70 18.66 -11.12
CA ALA A 114 -8.91 19.88 -10.93
C ALA A 114 -8.97 20.21 -9.43
N VAL A 115 -7.84 20.07 -8.74
CA VAL A 115 -7.76 20.26 -7.29
C VAL A 115 -8.26 21.64 -6.96
N PRO A 116 -9.37 21.80 -6.22
CA PRO A 116 -9.83 23.11 -5.80
C PRO A 116 -8.72 23.76 -4.96
N GLN A 117 -8.41 25.03 -5.22
CA GLN A 117 -7.33 25.75 -4.54
C GLN A 117 -7.48 25.83 -3.01
N HIS A 118 -8.65 25.44 -2.47
CA HIS A 118 -9.00 25.54 -1.05
C HIS A 118 -9.87 24.36 -0.57
N THR A 119 -9.48 23.12 -0.87
CA THR A 119 -10.14 21.97 -0.23
C THR A 119 -9.60 21.85 1.19
N PRO A 120 -10.46 21.94 2.25
CA PRO A 120 -9.99 21.73 3.60
C PRO A 120 -9.48 20.28 3.73
N SER A 121 -8.20 20.14 3.97
CA SER A 121 -7.59 18.83 4.23
C SER A 121 -7.84 18.42 5.68
N LEU A 122 -8.20 17.17 5.90
CA LEU A 122 -8.35 16.59 7.24
C LEU A 122 -7.00 16.30 7.92
N GLY A 123 -5.89 16.66 7.29
CA GLY A 123 -4.55 16.44 7.80
C GLY A 123 -3.48 16.57 6.71
N HIS A 124 -2.29 16.10 7.00
CA HIS A 124 -1.16 16.05 6.07
C HIS A 124 -0.81 14.60 5.74
N ALA A 125 -0.30 14.37 4.53
CA ALA A 125 0.25 13.07 4.19
C ALA A 125 1.42 12.72 5.12
N VAL A 126 1.53 11.44 5.47
CA VAL A 126 2.61 10.91 6.33
C VAL A 126 3.48 10.00 5.49
N ILE A 127 4.79 10.21 5.53
CA ILE A 127 5.78 9.32 4.93
C ILE A 127 6.50 8.59 6.05
N ALA A 128 6.61 7.28 5.95
CA ALA A 128 7.37 6.46 6.88
C ALA A 128 8.12 5.34 6.13
N PRO A 129 9.37 5.04 6.49
CA PRO A 129 10.08 3.93 5.88
C PRO A 129 9.52 2.58 6.35
N VAL A 130 9.32 1.68 5.41
CA VAL A 130 9.05 0.27 5.71
C VAL A 130 10.35 -0.35 6.22
N LYS A 131 10.42 -0.57 7.53
CA LYS A 131 11.63 -1.09 8.17
C LYS A 131 11.77 -2.58 7.90
N SER A 132 12.80 -2.94 7.14
CA SER A 132 13.28 -4.31 7.05
C SER A 132 14.19 -4.59 8.22
N ARG A 133 13.66 -5.03 9.34
CA ARG A 133 14.46 -5.60 10.43
C ARG A 133 14.45 -7.11 10.26
N THR A 134 15.51 -7.67 9.70
CA THR A 134 15.70 -9.12 9.79
C THR A 134 15.85 -9.48 11.26
N PRO A 135 14.97 -10.33 11.82
CA PRO A 135 15.11 -10.74 13.21
C PRO A 135 16.48 -11.40 13.40
N THR A 136 17.31 -10.85 14.27
CA THR A 136 18.62 -11.44 14.59
C THR A 136 18.45 -12.75 15.36
N CYS A 137 17.40 -12.86 16.12
CA CYS A 137 16.92 -14.08 16.80
C CYS A 137 15.45 -13.83 17.24
N GLY A 138 14.64 -14.87 17.31
CA GLY A 138 13.27 -14.82 17.78
C GLY A 138 12.23 -15.14 16.71
N GLU A 139 10.97 -15.15 17.13
CA GLU A 139 9.84 -15.36 16.24
C GLU A 139 9.57 -14.11 15.39
N PRO A 140 9.18 -14.27 14.11
CA PRO A 140 8.80 -13.16 13.28
C PRO A 140 7.55 -12.48 13.83
N SER A 141 7.48 -11.17 13.70
CA SER A 141 6.33 -10.38 14.15
C SER A 141 6.03 -9.23 13.21
N TRP A 142 4.77 -8.83 13.18
CA TRP A 142 4.33 -7.64 12.47
C TRP A 142 4.67 -6.38 13.26
N SER A 143 5.17 -5.38 12.56
CA SER A 143 5.46 -4.05 13.11
C SER A 143 4.64 -3.00 12.37
N SER A 144 4.03 -2.07 13.09
CA SER A 144 3.33 -0.94 12.48
C SER A 144 4.32 -0.02 11.76
N VAL A 145 3.98 0.37 10.54
CA VAL A 145 4.79 1.32 9.76
C VAL A 145 4.48 2.75 10.17
N PHE A 146 3.22 3.08 10.41
CA PHE A 146 2.81 4.39 10.87
C PHE A 146 2.53 4.42 12.38
N PRO A 147 2.73 5.57 13.05
CA PRO A 147 2.39 5.72 14.47
C PRO A 147 0.91 5.43 14.74
N ALA A 148 0.62 4.80 15.85
CA ALA A 148 -0.75 4.44 16.27
C ALA A 148 -1.66 5.65 16.57
N SER A 149 -1.12 6.87 16.62
CA SER A 149 -1.86 8.11 16.90
C SER A 149 -2.78 8.57 15.76
N HIS A 150 -2.63 8.00 14.58
CA HIS A 150 -3.47 8.33 13.43
C HIS A 150 -4.71 7.43 13.46
N ARG A 151 -5.89 8.02 13.51
CA ARG A 151 -7.18 7.33 13.36
C ARG A 151 -7.35 6.97 11.89
N GLN A 152 -6.78 5.85 11.49
CA GLN A 152 -6.76 5.40 10.12
C GLN A 152 -7.72 4.22 9.95
N ARG A 153 -8.48 4.22 8.86
CA ARG A 153 -9.20 3.03 8.38
C ARG A 153 -8.24 2.01 7.80
N ILE A 154 -7.09 2.47 7.30
CA ILE A 154 -6.02 1.65 6.78
C ILE A 154 -4.88 1.60 7.80
N ARG A 155 -4.39 0.40 8.09
CA ARG A 155 -3.13 0.22 8.81
C ARG A 155 -2.14 -0.52 7.95
N LEU A 156 -0.91 -0.03 7.94
CA LEU A 156 0.20 -0.68 7.26
C LEU A 156 1.09 -1.35 8.30
N MET A 157 1.30 -2.64 8.12
CA MET A 157 2.21 -3.44 8.92
C MET A 157 3.32 -4.00 8.03
N SER A 158 4.50 -4.19 8.58
CA SER A 158 5.62 -4.85 7.87
C SER A 158 6.21 -5.97 8.71
N ALA A 159 6.73 -6.99 8.05
CA ALA A 159 7.45 -8.09 8.67
C ALA A 159 8.56 -8.59 7.76
N SER A 160 9.69 -8.97 8.36
CA SER A 160 10.79 -9.67 7.68
C SER A 160 10.91 -11.09 8.21
N LEU A 161 11.04 -12.05 7.29
CA LEU A 161 11.10 -13.47 7.60
C LEU A 161 12.34 -14.10 6.96
N ARG A 162 12.85 -15.15 7.63
CA ARG A 162 13.82 -16.09 7.05
C ARG A 162 13.09 -17.27 6.45
N ALA A 163 13.78 -18.03 5.60
CA ALA A 163 13.23 -19.25 5.03
C ALA A 163 12.62 -20.17 6.11
N ALA A 164 11.49 -20.77 5.77
CA ALA A 164 10.68 -21.64 6.61
C ALA A 164 10.01 -20.97 7.83
N GLN A 165 10.28 -19.70 8.13
CA GLN A 165 9.50 -19.00 9.16
C GLN A 165 8.06 -18.80 8.72
N GLN A 166 7.15 -18.89 9.69
CA GLN A 166 5.73 -18.72 9.48
C GLN A 166 5.24 -17.49 10.24
N LEU A 167 4.33 -16.76 9.61
CA LEU A 167 3.71 -15.58 10.21
C LEU A 167 2.24 -15.50 9.82
N VAL A 168 1.38 -15.51 10.82
CA VAL A 168 -0.06 -15.31 10.61
C VAL A 168 -0.32 -13.83 10.42
N ALA A 169 -1.16 -13.47 9.43
CA ALA A 169 -1.58 -12.09 9.24
C ALA A 169 -2.31 -11.58 10.50
N PRO A 170 -2.27 -10.27 10.78
CA PRO A 170 -2.96 -9.72 11.93
C PRO A 170 -4.47 -9.99 11.88
N SER A 171 -5.05 -10.37 13.01
CA SER A 171 -6.49 -10.60 13.16
C SER A 171 -7.27 -9.30 13.41
N GLY A 172 -8.55 -9.30 13.07
CA GLY A 172 -9.50 -8.23 13.39
C GLY A 172 -9.84 -7.24 12.27
N PRO A 173 -9.11 -7.14 11.14
CA PRO A 173 -9.58 -6.34 10.02
C PRO A 173 -10.72 -7.07 9.28
N SER A 174 -11.62 -6.29 8.64
CA SER A 174 -12.65 -6.83 7.74
C SER A 174 -12.10 -7.26 6.39
N ALA A 175 -10.97 -6.73 5.98
CA ALA A 175 -10.25 -7.10 4.77
C ALA A 175 -8.76 -6.79 4.92
N GLY A 176 -7.94 -7.42 4.10
CA GLY A 176 -6.52 -7.13 4.05
C GLY A 176 -5.87 -7.53 2.73
N ALA A 177 -4.73 -6.93 2.47
CA ALA A 177 -3.85 -7.29 1.36
C ALA A 177 -2.45 -7.55 1.90
N ILE A 178 -1.85 -8.67 1.54
CA ILE A 178 -0.45 -9.00 1.83
C ILE A 178 0.34 -8.82 0.54
N VAL A 179 1.34 -7.96 0.58
CA VAL A 179 2.27 -7.72 -0.53
C VAL A 179 3.61 -8.36 -0.19
N VAL A 180 4.13 -9.19 -1.07
CA VAL A 180 5.51 -9.64 -1.02
C VAL A 180 6.36 -8.57 -1.69
N VAL A 181 7.10 -7.79 -0.91
CA VAL A 181 7.94 -6.70 -1.44
C VAL A 181 9.30 -7.20 -1.89
N ARG A 182 9.83 -8.22 -1.22
CA ARG A 182 11.11 -8.86 -1.53
C ARG A 182 11.08 -10.34 -1.14
N GLY A 183 11.82 -11.19 -1.86
CA GLY A 183 11.86 -12.62 -1.62
C GLY A 183 10.61 -13.35 -2.12
N ALA A 184 10.25 -14.44 -1.45
CA ALA A 184 9.07 -15.22 -1.77
C ALA A 184 8.39 -15.76 -0.50
N GLY A 185 7.06 -15.83 -0.53
CA GLY A 185 6.25 -16.44 0.51
C GLY A 185 5.23 -17.41 -0.06
N GLN A 186 4.78 -18.35 0.74
CA GLN A 186 3.70 -19.27 0.39
C GLN A 186 2.48 -18.99 1.27
N ILE A 187 1.32 -18.85 0.64
CA ILE A 187 0.02 -18.68 1.30
C ILE A 187 -0.95 -19.69 0.67
N ASP A 188 -1.60 -20.52 1.48
CA ASP A 188 -2.57 -21.52 1.03
C ASP A 188 -2.07 -22.39 -0.14
N GLY A 189 -0.79 -22.79 -0.11
CA GLY A 189 -0.16 -23.57 -1.17
C GLY A 189 0.33 -22.77 -2.39
N HIS A 190 -0.05 -21.49 -2.52
CA HIS A 190 0.39 -20.63 -3.62
C HIS A 190 1.71 -19.94 -3.29
N ILE A 191 2.70 -20.06 -4.18
CA ILE A 191 3.98 -19.35 -4.04
C ILE A 191 3.85 -17.95 -4.64
N LEU A 192 4.03 -16.96 -3.80
CA LEU A 192 4.03 -15.54 -4.14
C LEU A 192 5.47 -15.02 -4.13
N ARG A 193 5.93 -14.51 -5.27
CA ARG A 193 7.25 -13.88 -5.41
C ARG A 193 7.14 -12.37 -5.21
N ALA A 194 8.26 -11.68 -5.20
CA ALA A 194 8.30 -10.22 -5.10
C ALA A 194 7.31 -9.57 -6.08
N LEU A 195 6.61 -8.55 -5.61
CA LEU A 195 5.54 -7.82 -6.30
C LEU A 195 4.29 -8.68 -6.58
N ALA A 196 4.03 -9.67 -5.73
CA ALA A 196 2.75 -10.36 -5.71
C ALA A 196 1.90 -9.86 -4.53
N VAL A 197 0.59 -9.91 -4.71
CA VAL A 197 -0.41 -9.50 -3.72
C VAL A 197 -1.39 -10.63 -3.46
N ALA A 198 -1.68 -10.91 -2.20
CA ALA A 198 -2.78 -11.75 -1.74
C ALA A 198 -3.83 -10.87 -1.04
N VAL A 199 -5.08 -10.93 -1.48
CA VAL A 199 -6.19 -10.20 -0.88
C VAL A 199 -7.14 -11.17 -0.19
N TYR A 200 -7.56 -10.86 1.04
CA TYR A 200 -8.47 -11.66 1.86
C TYR A 200 -9.55 -10.80 2.52
N VAL A 201 -10.69 -11.39 2.82
CA VAL A 201 -11.87 -10.72 3.42
C VAL A 201 -12.49 -11.68 4.43
N ASP A 202 -12.83 -11.17 5.62
CA ASP A 202 -13.63 -11.83 6.69
C ASP A 202 -13.29 -13.29 6.98
N GLU A 203 -12.12 -13.75 6.56
CA GLU A 203 -11.66 -15.12 6.74
C GLU A 203 -10.65 -15.19 7.89
N SER A 204 -10.34 -16.41 8.28
CA SER A 204 -9.20 -16.63 9.18
C SER A 204 -7.95 -15.98 8.57
N PRO A 205 -7.20 -15.22 9.38
CA PRO A 205 -6.01 -14.55 8.87
C PRO A 205 -5.07 -15.54 8.19
N PRO A 206 -4.62 -15.27 6.95
CA PRO A 206 -3.76 -16.20 6.24
C PRO A 206 -2.40 -16.35 6.92
N CYS A 207 -1.83 -17.54 6.84
CA CYS A 207 -0.48 -17.82 7.29
C CYS A 207 0.48 -17.72 6.10
N VAL A 208 1.52 -16.92 6.23
CA VAL A 208 2.60 -16.81 5.25
C VAL A 208 3.78 -17.66 5.71
N ILE A 209 4.29 -18.50 4.83
CA ILE A 209 5.52 -19.28 5.04
C ILE A 209 6.59 -18.72 4.11
N ALA A 210 7.64 -18.14 4.67
CA ALA A 210 8.74 -17.61 3.87
C ALA A 210 9.49 -18.71 3.13
N GLN A 211 9.78 -18.49 1.87
CA GLN A 211 10.54 -19.39 1.02
C GLN A 211 12.01 -18.99 0.89
N ASP A 212 12.32 -17.73 1.14
CA ASP A 212 13.67 -17.14 1.05
C ASP A 212 14.11 -16.54 2.39
N ASP A 213 15.42 -16.47 2.63
CA ASP A 213 16.02 -15.94 3.87
C ASP A 213 15.83 -14.42 4.08
N ASP A 214 15.41 -13.70 3.06
CA ASP A 214 15.19 -12.25 3.12
C ASP A 214 13.81 -11.88 2.53
N THR A 215 12.78 -12.50 3.08
CA THR A 215 11.41 -12.22 2.65
C THR A 215 10.87 -11.01 3.43
N LEU A 216 10.55 -9.93 2.72
CA LEU A 216 9.90 -8.74 3.26
C LEU A 216 8.43 -8.70 2.83
N LEU A 217 7.56 -8.70 3.83
CA LEU A 217 6.12 -8.59 3.66
C LEU A 217 5.62 -7.22 4.13
N VAL A 218 4.59 -6.74 3.45
CA VAL A 218 3.76 -5.62 3.89
C VAL A 218 2.32 -6.08 3.92
N ALA A 219 1.62 -5.84 5.01
CA ALA A 219 0.20 -6.10 5.14
C ALA A 219 -0.57 -4.78 5.25
N VAL A 220 -1.53 -4.59 4.38
CA VAL A 220 -2.53 -3.52 4.45
C VAL A 220 -3.77 -4.10 5.11
N LEU A 221 -4.22 -3.50 6.19
CA LEU A 221 -5.35 -3.95 7.00
C LEU A 221 -6.43 -2.88 7.00
N VAL A 222 -7.67 -3.28 6.71
CA VAL A 222 -8.82 -2.38 6.62
C VAL A 222 -9.72 -2.54 7.83
N PHE A 223 -10.01 -1.43 8.51
CA PHE A 223 -10.87 -1.35 9.68
C PHE A 223 -12.02 -0.36 9.41
N PRO A 224 -13.14 -0.80 8.84
CA PRO A 224 -14.22 0.09 8.43
C PRO A 224 -14.88 0.84 9.59
N ASP A 225 -14.88 0.29 10.80
CA ASP A 225 -15.60 0.83 11.94
C ASP A 225 -14.87 1.94 12.73
N ALA A 226 -13.66 2.29 12.35
CA ALA A 226 -12.86 3.30 13.06
C ALA A 226 -13.39 4.76 12.88
N VAL A 227 -14.48 4.99 12.18
CA VAL A 227 -14.91 6.32 11.71
C VAL A 227 -16.26 6.79 12.22
N CYS A 228 -17.09 5.95 12.82
CA CYS A 228 -18.46 6.34 13.17
C CYS A 228 -18.67 7.14 14.46
N ASN A 229 -17.65 7.55 15.19
CA ASN A 229 -17.81 8.28 16.46
C ASN A 229 -17.38 9.76 16.41
N GLN A 230 -17.62 10.46 15.30
CA GLN A 230 -17.49 11.92 15.25
C GLN A 230 -18.74 12.57 14.67
N ALA A 231 -19.87 12.36 15.29
CA ALA A 231 -21.06 13.21 15.17
C ALA A 231 -21.80 13.17 16.50
N ALA A 232 -21.36 13.98 17.44
CA ALA A 232 -22.14 14.49 18.56
C ALA A 232 -21.50 15.79 19.04
#